data_2ec9940594f945282c120821472f4b6e
#
_entry.id   2ec9940594f945282c120821472f4b6e
#
_cell.length_a   1.000
_cell.length_b   1.000
_cell.length_c   1.000
_cell.angle_alpha   90.00
_cell.angle_beta   90.00
_cell.angle_gamma   90.00
#
_symmetry.space_group_name_H-M   'P 1'
#
loop_
_entity.id
_entity.type
_entity.pdbx_description
1 polymer ?
#
loop_
_entity_poly.entity_id
_entity_poly.type
_entity_poly.pdbx_seq_one_letter_code
_entity_poly.pdbx_strand_id
1 'polypeptide(L)'
;MFQQTAFRKTKRLLPFAAALLLAGCATTIRPTDTLRWRGKDISDFVAERAHRMPDIVRRNCVKNNEVRNLYAWRIELYETRQAYVGQSGNVQYYQNYHQHTGHEYRIVVTKPDGTILSVRDTAFGNADKEYGCEEYREEIKPQNRP
;
A
#
# COMPACT_ATOMS: atom_id res chain seq x y z
N MET A 1 20.30 58.11 49.63
CA MET A 1 20.58 56.69 49.46
C MET A 1 19.44 56.09 48.66
N PHE A 2 19.61 55.96 47.33
CA PHE A 2 18.62 55.37 46.47
C PHE A 2 19.20 54.07 45.89
N GLN A 3 18.60 52.92 46.25
CA GLN A 3 18.93 51.61 45.62
C GLN A 3 18.07 51.44 44.41
N GLN A 4 18.70 51.37 43.24
CA GLN A 4 18.04 50.95 42.00
C GLN A 4 18.13 49.43 41.88
N THR A 5 16.98 48.76 41.94
CA THR A 5 16.85 47.37 41.64
C THR A 5 16.68 47.18 40.14
N ALA A 6 17.68 46.56 39.50
CA ALA A 6 17.68 46.24 38.08
C ALA A 6 16.77 45.01 37.80
N PHE A 7 15.71 45.23 37.05
CA PHE A 7 14.87 44.17 36.52
C PHE A 7 15.57 43.46 35.33
N ARG A 8 16.06 42.26 35.54
CA ARG A 8 16.52 41.38 34.47
C ARG A 8 15.32 40.78 33.71
N LYS A 9 15.09 41.25 32.47
CA LYS A 9 14.18 40.61 31.50
C LYS A 9 14.86 39.38 30.93
N THR A 10 14.47 38.21 31.41
CA THR A 10 14.79 36.92 30.76
C THR A 10 13.90 36.73 29.51
N LYS A 11 14.49 36.90 28.34
CA LYS A 11 13.89 36.49 27.06
C LYS A 11 13.87 34.98 27.00
N ARG A 12 12.69 34.38 27.20
CA ARG A 12 12.48 32.95 26.91
C ARG A 12 12.40 32.80 25.38
N LEU A 13 13.47 32.27 24.81
CA LEU A 13 13.50 31.76 23.46
C LEU A 13 12.69 30.45 23.46
N LEU A 14 11.50 30.49 22.90
CA LEU A 14 10.75 29.29 22.54
C LEU A 14 11.44 28.62 21.36
N PRO A 15 11.84 27.36 21.43
CA PRO A 15 12.28 26.63 20.25
C PRO A 15 11.03 26.33 19.38
N PHE A 16 10.99 26.96 18.23
CA PHE A 16 10.11 26.54 17.15
C PHE A 16 10.58 25.16 16.68
N ALA A 17 9.95 24.11 17.19
CA ALA A 17 10.05 22.79 16.62
C ALA A 17 9.29 22.82 15.29
N ALA A 18 10.00 23.04 14.20
CA ALA A 18 9.49 22.83 12.87
C ALA A 18 9.26 21.33 12.69
N ALA A 19 8.02 20.88 12.90
CA ALA A 19 7.58 19.56 12.52
C ALA A 19 7.53 19.53 10.99
N LEU A 20 8.59 19.02 10.37
CA LEU A 20 8.59 18.61 8.96
C LEU A 20 7.61 17.43 8.84
N LEU A 21 6.38 17.75 8.48
CA LEU A 21 5.43 16.77 7.97
C LEU A 21 5.91 16.30 6.59
N LEU A 22 6.75 15.28 6.58
CA LEU A 22 7.00 14.46 5.40
C LEU A 22 5.71 13.72 5.09
N ALA A 23 4.82 14.36 4.33
CA ALA A 23 3.72 13.70 3.67
C ALA A 23 4.30 12.83 2.54
N GLY A 24 4.95 11.73 2.92
CA GLY A 24 5.20 10.65 2.01
C GLY A 24 3.86 10.07 1.60
N CYS A 25 3.47 10.23 0.35
CA CYS A 25 2.41 9.44 -0.27
C CYS A 25 2.91 7.98 -0.36
N ALA A 26 3.04 7.34 0.79
CA ALA A 26 3.08 5.89 0.83
C ALA A 26 1.65 5.44 0.57
N THR A 27 1.42 4.72 -0.51
CA THR A 27 0.24 3.85 -0.69
C THR A 27 0.31 2.74 0.36
N THR A 28 0.29 3.16 1.61
CA THR A 28 0.33 2.26 2.75
C THR A 28 -1.02 1.56 2.80
N ILE A 29 -0.96 0.26 2.66
CA ILE A 29 -1.99 -0.64 3.17
C ILE A 29 -2.43 -0.04 4.48
N ARG A 30 -3.68 0.32 4.55
CA ARG A 30 -4.22 0.73 5.84
C ARG A 30 -4.10 -0.47 6.76
N PRO A 31 -3.40 -0.39 7.89
CA PRO A 31 -3.30 -1.51 8.84
C PRO A 31 -4.67 -2.08 9.21
N THR A 32 -5.71 -1.27 9.08
CA THR A 32 -7.11 -1.62 9.25
C THR A 32 -7.60 -2.73 8.31
N ASP A 33 -7.06 -2.87 7.09
CA ASP A 33 -7.51 -3.91 6.17
C ASP A 33 -7.04 -5.31 6.62
N THR A 34 -5.79 -5.44 7.08
CA THR A 34 -5.30 -6.71 7.63
C THR A 34 -6.08 -7.10 8.90
N LEU A 35 -6.32 -6.16 9.81
CA LEU A 35 -7.07 -6.42 11.04
C LEU A 35 -8.51 -6.82 10.76
N ARG A 36 -9.13 -6.18 9.77
CA ARG A 36 -10.51 -6.46 9.37
C ARG A 36 -10.69 -7.87 8.83
N TRP A 37 -9.70 -8.39 8.10
CA TRP A 37 -9.80 -9.64 7.37
C TRP A 37 -9.16 -10.84 8.08
N ARG A 38 -8.28 -10.59 9.02
CA ARG A 38 -7.59 -11.65 9.77
C ARG A 38 -8.58 -12.58 10.48
N GLY A 39 -8.44 -13.87 10.24
CA GLY A 39 -9.30 -14.91 10.82
C GLY A 39 -10.59 -15.19 10.04
N LYS A 40 -10.90 -14.41 8.98
CA LYS A 40 -12.02 -14.69 8.07
C LYS A 40 -11.61 -15.66 6.97
N ASP A 41 -12.58 -16.19 6.26
CA ASP A 41 -12.35 -17.05 5.10
C ASP A 41 -11.99 -16.23 3.85
N ILE A 42 -11.18 -16.80 2.97
CA ILE A 42 -10.78 -16.16 1.71
C ILE A 42 -11.99 -15.93 0.78
N SER A 43 -13.00 -16.79 0.83
CA SER A 43 -14.22 -16.62 0.04
C SER A 43 -14.98 -15.34 0.39
N ASP A 44 -14.98 -14.95 1.65
CA ASP A 44 -15.59 -13.70 2.11
C ASP A 44 -14.84 -12.49 1.54
N PHE A 45 -13.52 -12.57 1.50
CA PHE A 45 -12.70 -11.52 0.89
C PHE A 45 -12.97 -11.40 -0.61
N VAL A 46 -13.04 -12.52 -1.32
CA VAL A 46 -13.35 -12.54 -2.76
C VAL A 46 -14.72 -11.94 -3.03
N ALA A 47 -15.73 -12.32 -2.26
CA ALA A 47 -17.10 -11.86 -2.43
C ALA A 47 -17.26 -10.35 -2.11
N GLU A 48 -16.68 -9.89 -1.00
CA GLU A 48 -16.90 -8.53 -0.50
C GLU A 48 -15.95 -7.50 -1.10
N ARG A 49 -14.69 -7.87 -1.37
CA ARG A 49 -13.64 -6.90 -1.68
C ARG A 49 -13.05 -7.03 -3.08
N ALA A 50 -12.73 -8.24 -3.49
CA ALA A 50 -12.05 -8.47 -4.76
C ALA A 50 -13.00 -8.50 -5.95
N HIS A 51 -14.21 -9.06 -5.76
CA HIS A 51 -15.25 -9.24 -6.80
C HIS A 51 -14.76 -9.98 -8.06
N ARG A 52 -13.58 -10.58 -8.02
CA ARG A 52 -12.97 -11.34 -9.11
C ARG A 52 -11.99 -12.37 -8.55
N MET A 53 -11.71 -13.37 -9.33
CA MET A 53 -10.71 -14.38 -8.99
C MET A 53 -9.31 -13.75 -8.92
N PRO A 54 -8.39 -14.27 -8.09
CA PRO A 54 -7.01 -13.80 -8.04
C PRO A 54 -6.31 -14.05 -9.38
N ASP A 55 -5.40 -13.12 -9.73
CA ASP A 55 -4.57 -13.24 -10.92
C ASP A 55 -3.48 -14.31 -10.76
N ILE A 56 -2.98 -14.47 -9.53
CA ILE A 56 -1.96 -15.47 -9.17
C ILE A 56 -2.38 -16.19 -7.90
N VAL A 57 -2.21 -17.50 -7.90
CA VAL A 57 -2.39 -18.35 -6.72
C VAL A 57 -1.13 -19.19 -6.51
N ARG A 58 -0.61 -19.17 -5.28
CA ARG A 58 0.45 -20.08 -4.83
C ARG A 58 -0.09 -20.90 -3.67
N ARG A 59 -0.02 -22.19 -3.79
CA ARG A 59 -0.49 -23.11 -2.75
C ARG A 59 0.68 -23.84 -2.12
N ASN A 60 0.48 -24.24 -0.87
CA ASN A 60 1.44 -25.05 -0.13
C ASN A 60 2.85 -24.46 -0.05
N CYS A 61 2.95 -23.13 0.01
CA CYS A 61 4.22 -22.46 0.27
C CYS A 61 4.70 -22.82 1.68
N VAL A 62 5.91 -23.35 1.82
CA VAL A 62 6.45 -23.83 3.09
C VAL A 62 7.58 -22.93 3.55
N LYS A 63 7.46 -22.35 4.74
CA LYS A 63 8.53 -21.62 5.40
C LYS A 63 8.48 -21.86 6.90
N ASN A 64 9.60 -22.17 7.50
CA ASN A 64 9.70 -22.45 8.95
C ASN A 64 8.71 -23.51 9.43
N ASN A 65 8.49 -24.57 8.66
CA ASN A 65 7.50 -25.64 8.91
C ASN A 65 6.04 -25.16 8.92
N GLU A 66 5.76 -23.95 8.44
CA GLU A 66 4.41 -23.45 8.30
C GLU A 66 3.98 -23.44 6.85
N VAL A 67 2.81 -24.00 6.56
CA VAL A 67 2.20 -24.04 5.23
C VAL A 67 1.28 -22.84 5.06
N ARG A 68 1.39 -22.16 3.93
CA ARG A 68 0.59 -20.99 3.57
C ARG A 68 0.12 -21.09 2.11
N ASN A 69 -1.00 -20.44 1.82
CA ASN A 69 -1.42 -20.15 0.45
C ASN A 69 -1.37 -18.64 0.23
N LEU A 70 -0.98 -18.23 -0.98
CA LEU A 70 -0.97 -16.84 -1.40
C LEU A 70 -1.94 -16.64 -2.56
N TYR A 71 -2.74 -15.61 -2.45
CA TYR A 71 -3.65 -15.15 -3.50
C TYR A 71 -3.29 -13.70 -3.82
N ALA A 72 -3.07 -13.40 -5.09
CA ALA A 72 -2.64 -12.09 -5.51
C ALA A 72 -3.54 -11.50 -6.60
N TRP A 73 -3.96 -10.27 -6.41
CA TRP A 73 -4.71 -9.46 -7.38
C TRP A 73 -3.85 -8.29 -7.82
N ARG A 74 -3.67 -8.15 -9.11
CA ARG A 74 -2.94 -7.04 -9.69
C ARG A 74 -3.72 -5.74 -9.54
N ILE A 75 -3.01 -4.69 -9.09
CA ILE A 75 -3.52 -3.32 -8.91
C ILE A 75 -2.71 -2.43 -9.83
N GLU A 76 -3.39 -1.78 -10.78
CA GLU A 76 -2.75 -0.79 -11.63
C GLU A 76 -2.58 0.52 -10.88
N LEU A 77 -1.39 1.09 -10.96
CA LEU A 77 -1.05 2.35 -10.30
C LEU A 77 -1.10 3.48 -11.32
N TYR A 78 -1.77 4.57 -10.95
CA TYR A 78 -1.90 5.77 -11.76
C TYR A 78 -1.49 6.98 -10.95
N GLU A 79 -0.77 7.88 -11.61
CA GLU A 79 -0.45 9.20 -11.06
C GLU A 79 -1.25 10.26 -11.83
N THR A 80 -1.84 11.19 -11.10
CA THR A 80 -2.48 12.36 -11.71
C THR A 80 -1.44 13.41 -11.98
N ARG A 81 -1.31 13.80 -13.24
CA ARG A 81 -0.41 14.88 -13.71
C ARG A 81 -1.21 15.99 -14.34
N GLN A 82 -0.60 17.17 -14.40
CA GLN A 82 -1.15 18.34 -15.06
C GLN A 82 -0.36 18.64 -16.35
N ALA A 83 -1.07 18.83 -17.44
CA ALA A 83 -0.51 19.33 -18.68
C ALA A 83 -1.03 20.75 -18.95
N TYR A 84 -0.14 21.64 -19.35
CA TYR A 84 -0.53 22.94 -19.86
C TYR A 84 -1.26 22.76 -21.18
N VAL A 85 -2.46 23.33 -21.31
CA VAL A 85 -3.31 23.18 -22.50
C VAL A 85 -3.55 24.51 -23.25
N GLY A 86 -3.19 25.63 -22.65
CA GLY A 86 -3.32 26.93 -23.32
C GLY A 86 -3.37 28.10 -22.35
N GLN A 87 -3.47 29.30 -22.95
CA GLN A 87 -3.56 30.55 -22.21
C GLN A 87 -4.57 31.48 -22.90
N SER A 88 -5.33 32.23 -22.10
CA SER A 88 -6.17 33.31 -22.57
C SER A 88 -5.93 34.55 -21.71
N GLY A 89 -5.36 35.61 -22.30
CA GLY A 89 -4.87 36.75 -21.54
C GLY A 89 -3.80 36.32 -20.53
N ASN A 90 -3.99 36.66 -19.26
CA ASN A 90 -3.08 36.30 -18.17
C ASN A 90 -3.47 34.99 -17.47
N VAL A 91 -4.48 34.27 -17.96
CA VAL A 91 -4.96 33.01 -17.35
C VAL A 91 -4.40 31.83 -18.12
N GLN A 92 -3.67 30.95 -17.38
CA GLN A 92 -3.15 29.71 -17.89
C GLN A 92 -4.10 28.55 -17.54
N TYR A 93 -4.33 27.67 -18.51
CA TYR A 93 -5.21 26.51 -18.36
C TYR A 93 -4.38 25.23 -18.29
N TYR A 94 -4.74 24.37 -17.34
CA TYR A 94 -4.13 23.07 -17.13
C TYR A 94 -5.21 22.00 -17.15
N GLN A 95 -4.90 20.87 -17.76
CA GLN A 95 -5.76 19.69 -17.74
C GLN A 95 -5.10 18.57 -16.94
N ASN A 96 -5.88 17.96 -16.05
CA ASN A 96 -5.43 16.77 -15.34
C ASN A 96 -5.56 15.55 -16.24
N TYR A 97 -4.54 14.69 -16.24
CA TYR A 97 -4.59 13.39 -16.88
C TYR A 97 -4.00 12.33 -15.96
N HIS A 98 -4.42 11.08 -16.16
CA HIS A 98 -3.93 9.94 -15.39
C HIS A 98 -2.87 9.22 -16.23
N GLN A 99 -1.67 9.14 -15.69
CA GLN A 99 -0.57 8.39 -16.28
C GLN A 99 -0.40 7.09 -15.52
N HIS A 100 -0.41 5.97 -16.24
CA HIS A 100 -0.07 4.67 -15.67
C HIS A 100 1.40 4.66 -15.27
N THR A 101 1.70 4.33 -14.01
CA THR A 101 3.06 4.37 -13.45
C THR A 101 3.61 2.99 -13.13
N GLY A 102 2.77 1.95 -13.15
CA GLY A 102 3.17 0.59 -12.85
C GLY A 102 2.03 -0.23 -12.26
N HIS A 103 2.39 -1.29 -11.59
CA HIS A 103 1.44 -2.12 -10.86
C HIS A 103 2.06 -2.69 -9.60
N GLU A 104 1.22 -3.01 -8.65
CA GLU A 104 1.54 -3.81 -7.47
C GLU A 104 0.49 -4.92 -7.32
N TYR A 105 0.64 -5.74 -6.30
CA TYR A 105 -0.31 -6.81 -6.03
C TYR A 105 -0.86 -6.69 -4.62
N ARG A 106 -2.18 -6.81 -4.52
CA ARG A 106 -2.83 -7.08 -3.24
C ARG A 106 -2.70 -8.56 -2.95
N ILE A 107 -1.97 -8.87 -1.90
CA ILE A 107 -1.65 -10.24 -1.51
C ILE A 107 -2.42 -10.60 -0.26
N VAL A 108 -3.18 -11.68 -0.35
CA VAL A 108 -3.86 -12.30 0.77
C VAL A 108 -3.16 -13.60 1.10
N VAL A 109 -2.66 -13.70 2.31
CA VAL A 109 -1.99 -14.90 2.84
C VAL A 109 -2.97 -15.64 3.72
N THR A 110 -3.13 -16.96 3.46
CA THR A 110 -4.03 -17.80 4.22
C THR A 110 -3.32 -19.04 4.79
N LYS A 111 -3.95 -19.68 5.75
CA LYS A 111 -3.68 -21.06 6.10
C LYS A 111 -4.15 -21.97 4.96
N PRO A 112 -3.79 -23.28 4.97
CA PRO A 112 -4.31 -24.26 3.99
C PRO A 112 -5.83 -24.37 3.97
N ASP A 113 -6.49 -24.15 5.11
CA ASP A 113 -7.95 -24.19 5.27
C ASP A 113 -8.68 -22.95 4.72
N GLY A 114 -7.96 -21.95 4.18
CA GLY A 114 -8.54 -20.72 3.66
C GLY A 114 -8.62 -19.56 4.66
N THR A 115 -8.28 -19.77 5.95
CA THR A 115 -8.31 -18.73 6.97
C THR A 115 -7.27 -17.65 6.68
N ILE A 116 -7.68 -16.39 6.54
CA ILE A 116 -6.82 -15.26 6.24
C ILE A 116 -5.92 -14.92 7.43
N LEU A 117 -4.63 -14.79 7.17
CA LEU A 117 -3.62 -14.39 8.12
C LEU A 117 -3.21 -12.93 7.97
N SER A 118 -3.08 -12.47 6.74
CA SER A 118 -2.73 -11.08 6.41
C SER A 118 -3.22 -10.67 5.02
N VAL A 119 -3.42 -9.37 4.86
CA VAL A 119 -3.73 -8.72 3.58
C VAL A 119 -2.79 -7.55 3.43
N ARG A 120 -2.08 -7.45 2.29
CA ARG A 120 -1.14 -6.34 2.03
C ARG A 120 -0.93 -6.11 0.54
N ASP A 121 -0.53 -4.90 0.20
CA ASP A 121 -0.16 -4.51 -1.14
C ASP A 121 1.38 -4.47 -1.23
N THR A 122 1.97 -5.16 -2.22
CA THR A 122 3.42 -5.25 -2.41
C THR A 122 3.77 -5.80 -3.79
N ALA A 123 5.06 -5.74 -4.16
CA ALA A 123 5.56 -6.46 -5.31
C ALA A 123 5.45 -7.99 -5.07
N PHE A 124 4.95 -8.72 -6.06
CA PHE A 124 4.67 -10.16 -5.90
C PHE A 124 5.93 -10.97 -5.54
N GLY A 125 7.07 -10.70 -6.19
CA GLY A 125 8.32 -11.40 -5.90
C GLY A 125 8.81 -11.28 -4.45
N ASN A 126 8.46 -10.20 -3.74
CA ASN A 126 8.78 -10.06 -2.32
C ASN A 126 7.96 -11.04 -1.46
N ALA A 127 6.70 -11.26 -1.83
CA ALA A 127 5.84 -12.20 -1.12
C ALA A 127 6.26 -13.64 -1.36
N ASP A 128 6.62 -14.01 -2.60
CA ASP A 128 7.13 -15.35 -2.91
C ASP A 128 8.34 -15.70 -2.05
N LYS A 129 9.32 -14.79 -1.96
CA LYS A 129 10.52 -14.95 -1.10
C LYS A 129 10.18 -15.06 0.37
N GLU A 130 9.28 -14.18 0.83
CA GLU A 130 8.90 -14.14 2.24
C GLU A 130 8.21 -15.42 2.69
N TYR A 131 7.37 -16.02 1.85
CA TYR A 131 6.58 -17.20 2.22
C TYR A 131 7.10 -18.52 1.65
N GLY A 132 8.27 -18.51 1.00
CA GLY A 132 8.90 -19.72 0.50
C GLY A 132 8.15 -20.38 -0.66
N CYS A 133 7.54 -19.56 -1.54
CA CYS A 133 6.77 -20.06 -2.68
C CYS A 133 7.61 -20.24 -3.96
N GLU A 134 8.89 -19.92 -3.95
CA GLU A 134 9.74 -19.92 -5.15
C GLU A 134 9.93 -21.31 -5.77
N GLU A 135 9.76 -22.38 -5.00
CA GLU A 135 9.92 -23.76 -5.48
C GLU A 135 8.71 -24.30 -6.26
N TYR A 136 7.55 -23.65 -6.17
CA TYR A 136 6.32 -24.13 -6.79
C TYR A 136 5.83 -23.19 -7.90
N ARG A 137 6.54 -23.20 -9.04
CA ARG A 137 6.10 -22.50 -10.26
C ARG A 137 5.05 -23.32 -11.01
N GLU A 138 3.84 -23.38 -10.55
CA GLU A 138 2.72 -23.62 -11.46
C GLU A 138 2.27 -22.26 -12.03
N GLU A 139 2.78 -21.93 -13.22
CA GLU A 139 2.22 -20.88 -14.05
C GLU A 139 0.80 -21.32 -14.47
N ILE A 140 -0.20 -20.73 -13.85
CA ILE A 140 -1.56 -20.79 -14.41
C ILE A 140 -1.51 -19.94 -15.68
N LYS A 141 -1.35 -20.61 -16.82
CA LYS A 141 -1.47 -19.96 -18.13
C LYS A 141 -2.83 -19.27 -18.18
N PRO A 142 -2.90 -17.99 -18.59
CA PRO A 142 -4.19 -17.34 -18.78
C PRO A 142 -4.98 -18.17 -19.77
N GLN A 143 -6.14 -18.67 -19.34
CA GLN A 143 -7.10 -19.26 -20.26
C GLN A 143 -7.47 -18.16 -21.26
N ASN A 144 -7.07 -18.37 -22.53
CA ASN A 144 -7.53 -17.55 -23.62
C ASN A 144 -9.06 -17.55 -23.57
N ARG A 145 -9.66 -16.41 -23.25
CA ARG A 145 -11.10 -16.21 -23.46
C ARG A 145 -11.34 -16.13 -24.97
N PRO A 146 -12.36 -16.82 -25.47
CA PRO A 146 -12.79 -16.70 -26.86
C PRO A 146 -13.25 -15.27 -27.18
#